data_68b2c1c45098ec7645f5edb547a0d8d9
#
_entry.id   68b2c1c45098ec7645f5edb547a0d8d9
#
_cell.length_a   1.000
_cell.length_b   1.000
_cell.length_c   1.000
_cell.angle_alpha   90.00
_cell.angle_beta   90.00
_cell.angle_gamma   90.00
#
_symmetry.space_group_name_H-M   'P 1'
#
loop_
_entity.id
_entity.type
_entity.pdbx_description
1 polymer ?
#
loop_
_entity_poly.entity_id
_entity_poly.type
_entity_poly.pdbx_seq_one_letter_code
_entity_poly.pdbx_strand_id
1 'polypeptide(L)'
;MIKSSDYDNVCDANFGNLSIENLLEIVKIQTEVVQQGLDLSGVMFLVALRAQQLSEASGAVVEIAEKDEMVYRAASGNTEKMLGYRNKAEGSLSGLCLKLGYPLICDNVETDDRVDKASCAKVGLKSMIVVPLKHDESSVGVLKVVSTQINAFEKVDIRILELMSDLIAAAMYNAAKYESDELFKRATFDPLTGVANRALFYDRLRQRCNQAKRSNENFGIMSIDMDDFKLINDSFGHRTGDAALKETASRIQKAVRESDTVARVGGDEFGAILYKIQNYEESAQLIARIMDFVNAPFQFEDNDVKLRVSIGFAMFDEQTSEIEQLMDKADQEMYACKASRKQ
;
A
#
# COMPACT_ATOMS: atom_id res chain seq x y z
N MET A 1 -7.19 -38.13 -15.29
CA MET A 1 -6.19 -38.62 -14.31
C MET A 1 -4.83 -38.44 -14.96
N ILE A 2 -4.15 -37.32 -14.65
CA ILE A 2 -2.78 -37.03 -15.12
C ILE A 2 -1.86 -37.90 -14.24
N LYS A 3 -1.00 -38.68 -14.87
CA LYS A 3 -0.12 -39.64 -14.18
C LYS A 3 0.94 -38.89 -13.38
N SER A 4 1.22 -39.31 -12.15
CA SER A 4 2.26 -38.77 -11.27
C SER A 4 3.69 -38.81 -11.87
N SER A 5 3.87 -39.52 -12.99
CA SER A 5 5.15 -39.63 -13.71
C SER A 5 5.62 -38.31 -14.36
N ASP A 6 4.73 -37.35 -14.57
CA ASP A 6 5.11 -36.05 -15.14
C ASP A 6 5.71 -35.10 -14.08
N TYR A 7 5.41 -35.40 -12.79
CA TYR A 7 5.97 -34.67 -11.65
C TYR A 7 7.43 -35.04 -11.37
N ASP A 8 7.79 -36.28 -11.51
CA ASP A 8 9.13 -36.80 -11.18
C ASP A 8 10.20 -36.33 -12.17
N ASN A 9 9.81 -35.94 -13.41
CA ASN A 9 10.74 -35.46 -14.41
C ASN A 9 11.09 -33.96 -14.26
N VAL A 10 10.35 -33.18 -13.50
CA VAL A 10 10.60 -31.75 -13.30
C VAL A 10 11.24 -31.48 -11.92
N CYS A 11 11.06 -32.39 -10.95
CA CYS A 11 11.54 -32.23 -9.57
C CYS A 11 12.83 -32.97 -9.23
N ASP A 12 13.55 -33.52 -10.22
CA ASP A 12 14.88 -34.07 -9.96
C ASP A 12 15.84 -32.94 -9.53
N ALA A 13 16.39 -33.06 -8.34
CA ALA A 13 17.27 -32.09 -7.66
C ALA A 13 18.63 -31.84 -8.36
N ASN A 14 18.78 -32.28 -9.60
CA ASN A 14 19.90 -31.97 -10.51
C ASN A 14 19.45 -30.94 -11.57
N PHE A 15 18.98 -29.77 -11.12
CA PHE A 15 18.86 -28.60 -11.98
C PHE A 15 20.23 -28.27 -12.55
N GLY A 16 20.37 -28.26 -13.89
CA GLY A 16 21.62 -27.97 -14.59
C GLY A 16 22.33 -26.80 -13.91
N ASN A 17 23.63 -26.97 -13.64
CA ASN A 17 24.41 -25.96 -12.96
C ASN A 17 24.32 -24.65 -13.74
N LEU A 18 23.64 -23.63 -13.15
CA LEU A 18 23.68 -22.26 -13.63
C LEU A 18 25.14 -21.84 -13.72
N SER A 19 25.54 -21.26 -14.83
CA SER A 19 26.88 -20.72 -14.96
C SER A 19 27.08 -19.55 -13.99
N ILE A 20 28.29 -19.28 -13.57
CA ILE A 20 28.63 -18.12 -12.75
C ILE A 20 28.19 -16.84 -13.47
N GLU A 21 28.26 -16.80 -14.77
CA GLU A 21 27.83 -15.67 -15.61
C GLU A 21 26.32 -15.43 -15.50
N ASN A 22 25.50 -16.50 -15.60
CA ASN A 22 24.05 -16.38 -15.42
C ASN A 22 23.69 -15.87 -14.01
N LEU A 23 24.37 -16.37 -12.97
CA LEU A 23 24.15 -15.91 -11.60
C LEU A 23 24.51 -14.43 -11.42
N LEU A 24 25.63 -13.98 -11.99
CA LEU A 24 26.04 -12.57 -11.95
C LEU A 24 25.05 -11.67 -12.69
N GLU A 25 24.52 -12.10 -13.84
CA GLU A 25 23.49 -11.34 -14.56
C GLU A 25 22.20 -11.27 -13.76
N ILE A 26 21.76 -12.34 -13.13
CA ILE A 26 20.57 -12.33 -12.25
C ILE A 26 20.76 -11.34 -11.08
N VAL A 27 21.93 -11.31 -10.44
CA VAL A 27 22.24 -10.36 -9.37
C VAL A 27 22.22 -8.90 -9.89
N LYS A 28 22.72 -8.64 -11.09
CA LYS A 28 22.61 -7.31 -11.71
C LYS A 28 21.17 -6.92 -11.96
N ILE A 29 20.35 -7.84 -12.47
CA ILE A 29 18.92 -7.61 -12.70
C ILE A 29 18.19 -7.31 -11.37
N GLN A 30 18.50 -8.03 -10.29
CA GLN A 30 17.97 -7.73 -8.97
C GLN A 30 18.30 -6.30 -8.54
N THR A 31 19.52 -5.85 -8.79
CA THR A 31 19.96 -4.48 -8.50
C THR A 31 19.20 -3.46 -9.37
N GLU A 32 19.02 -3.73 -10.66
CA GLU A 32 18.26 -2.88 -11.58
C GLU A 32 16.77 -2.78 -11.11
N VAL A 33 16.15 -3.89 -10.71
CA VAL A 33 14.78 -3.92 -10.19
C VAL A 33 14.64 -3.06 -8.94
N VAL A 34 15.60 -3.12 -8.01
CA VAL A 34 15.60 -2.27 -6.81
C VAL A 34 15.72 -0.80 -7.16
N GLN A 35 16.53 -0.46 -8.19
CA GLN A 35 16.69 0.92 -8.65
C GLN A 35 15.45 1.48 -9.36
N GLN A 36 14.62 0.63 -9.98
CA GLN A 36 13.33 1.03 -10.57
C GLN A 36 12.30 1.47 -9.50
N GLY A 37 12.57 1.19 -8.24
CA GLY A 37 11.68 1.54 -7.14
C GLY A 37 10.37 0.74 -7.17
N LEU A 38 9.25 1.43 -6.95
CA LEU A 38 7.92 0.80 -6.87
C LEU A 38 7.15 0.82 -8.20
N ASP A 39 7.77 1.21 -9.31
CA ASP A 39 7.13 1.14 -10.63
C ASP A 39 7.04 -0.31 -11.10
N LEU A 40 5.92 -0.95 -10.78
CA LEU A 40 5.64 -2.34 -11.11
C LEU A 40 5.66 -2.60 -12.62
N SER A 41 5.21 -1.65 -13.43
CA SER A 41 5.19 -1.79 -14.90
C SER A 41 6.60 -1.83 -15.46
N GLY A 42 7.49 -0.94 -14.98
CA GLY A 42 8.90 -0.93 -15.32
C GLY A 42 9.62 -2.20 -14.90
N VAL A 43 9.33 -2.71 -13.68
CA VAL A 43 9.89 -4.00 -13.21
C VAL A 43 9.47 -5.15 -14.10
N MET A 44 8.15 -5.28 -14.41
CA MET A 44 7.65 -6.35 -15.29
C MET A 44 8.30 -6.28 -16.68
N PHE A 45 8.44 -5.08 -17.26
CA PHE A 45 9.08 -4.90 -18.56
C PHE A 45 10.56 -5.28 -18.52
N LEU A 46 11.31 -4.78 -17.53
CA LEU A 46 12.72 -5.10 -17.35
C LEU A 46 12.95 -6.61 -17.23
N VAL A 47 12.17 -7.29 -16.39
CA VAL A 47 12.30 -8.73 -16.19
C VAL A 47 11.92 -9.50 -17.45
N ALA A 48 10.88 -9.11 -18.19
CA ALA A 48 10.54 -9.74 -19.49
C ALA A 48 11.71 -9.60 -20.49
N LEU A 49 12.28 -8.39 -20.62
CA LEU A 49 13.40 -8.14 -21.52
C LEU A 49 14.64 -8.98 -21.15
N ARG A 50 14.98 -9.03 -19.86
CA ARG A 50 16.12 -9.81 -19.38
C ARG A 50 15.91 -11.32 -19.49
N ALA A 51 14.68 -11.80 -19.19
CA ALA A 51 14.31 -13.20 -19.40
C ALA A 51 14.48 -13.62 -20.87
N GLN A 52 14.03 -12.78 -21.80
CA GLN A 52 14.23 -12.99 -23.23
C GLN A 52 15.72 -13.10 -23.59
N GLN A 53 16.56 -12.19 -23.08
CA GLN A 53 18.00 -12.15 -23.38
C GLN A 53 18.74 -13.38 -22.83
N LEU A 54 18.46 -13.74 -21.57
CA LEU A 54 19.15 -14.85 -20.88
C LEU A 54 18.78 -16.23 -21.44
N SER A 55 17.56 -16.39 -21.97
CA SER A 55 17.09 -17.64 -22.59
C SER A 55 17.23 -17.66 -24.11
N GLU A 56 17.85 -16.63 -24.70
CA GLU A 56 17.99 -16.46 -26.19
C GLU A 56 16.63 -16.59 -26.92
N ALA A 57 15.54 -16.24 -26.21
CA ALA A 57 14.19 -16.38 -26.74
C ALA A 57 13.87 -15.32 -27.81
N SER A 58 12.94 -15.62 -28.71
CA SER A 58 12.45 -14.67 -29.71
C SER A 58 11.61 -13.56 -29.08
N GLY A 59 11.04 -13.79 -27.92
CA GLY A 59 10.25 -12.81 -27.12
C GLY A 59 9.93 -13.34 -25.74
N ALA A 60 9.51 -12.42 -24.86
CA ALA A 60 9.03 -12.77 -23.51
C ALA A 60 7.80 -11.95 -23.14
N VAL A 61 6.97 -12.49 -22.27
CA VAL A 61 5.71 -11.87 -21.81
C VAL A 61 5.52 -12.12 -20.34
N VAL A 62 5.06 -11.08 -19.64
CA VAL A 62 4.46 -11.19 -18.30
C VAL A 62 2.95 -11.13 -18.46
N GLU A 63 2.27 -12.19 -18.07
CA GLU A 63 0.80 -12.29 -18.09
C GLU A 63 0.27 -12.29 -16.67
N ILE A 64 -0.72 -11.44 -16.40
CA ILE A 64 -1.42 -11.38 -15.11
C ILE A 64 -2.83 -11.95 -15.28
N ALA A 65 -3.25 -12.76 -14.31
CA ALA A 65 -4.58 -13.32 -14.30
C ALA A 65 -5.61 -12.27 -13.87
N GLU A 66 -6.61 -12.05 -14.72
CA GLU A 66 -7.76 -11.17 -14.44
C GLU A 66 -9.06 -11.95 -14.68
N LYS A 67 -9.69 -12.43 -13.62
CA LYS A 67 -10.85 -13.33 -13.70
C LYS A 67 -10.51 -14.60 -14.52
N ASP A 68 -11.15 -14.76 -15.67
CA ASP A 68 -10.99 -15.94 -16.53
C ASP A 68 -10.00 -15.67 -17.71
N GLU A 69 -9.27 -14.57 -17.68
CA GLU A 69 -8.36 -14.14 -18.75
C GLU A 69 -6.93 -13.98 -18.25
N MET A 70 -5.98 -14.22 -19.16
CA MET A 70 -4.57 -13.89 -19.02
C MET A 70 -4.29 -12.62 -19.82
N VAL A 71 -3.80 -11.57 -19.15
CA VAL A 71 -3.58 -10.25 -19.74
C VAL A 71 -2.10 -9.96 -19.87
N TYR A 72 -1.62 -9.62 -21.05
CA TYR A 72 -0.22 -9.26 -21.33
C TYR A 72 0.09 -7.89 -20.74
N ARG A 73 0.80 -7.86 -19.61
CA ARG A 73 1.16 -6.62 -18.88
C ARG A 73 2.54 -6.09 -19.21
N ALA A 74 3.43 -6.96 -19.65
CA ALA A 74 4.72 -6.58 -20.23
C ALA A 74 5.08 -7.56 -21.35
N ALA A 75 5.79 -7.08 -22.37
CA ALA A 75 6.19 -7.89 -23.51
C ALA A 75 7.51 -7.35 -24.08
N SER A 76 8.33 -8.25 -24.61
CA SER A 76 9.60 -7.91 -25.27
C SER A 76 9.80 -8.74 -26.54
N GLY A 77 10.68 -8.29 -27.44
CA GLY A 77 11.01 -8.96 -28.69
C GLY A 77 9.80 -9.05 -29.63
N ASN A 78 9.60 -10.22 -30.27
CA ASN A 78 8.54 -10.41 -31.25
C ASN A 78 7.11 -10.34 -30.64
N THR A 79 6.99 -10.34 -29.32
CA THR A 79 5.71 -10.25 -28.59
C THR A 79 5.32 -8.83 -28.20
N GLU A 80 6.15 -7.80 -28.41
CA GLU A 80 5.88 -6.40 -28.03
C GLU A 80 4.53 -5.86 -28.55
N LYS A 81 4.19 -6.23 -29.79
CA LYS A 81 2.95 -5.81 -30.44
C LYS A 81 1.68 -6.39 -29.77
N MET A 82 1.85 -7.34 -28.86
CA MET A 82 0.77 -8.02 -28.16
C MET A 82 0.52 -7.42 -26.76
N LEU A 83 1.18 -6.34 -26.38
CA LEU A 83 0.95 -5.67 -25.11
C LEU A 83 -0.54 -5.30 -24.96
N GLY A 84 -1.15 -5.67 -23.81
CA GLY A 84 -2.58 -5.50 -23.57
C GLY A 84 -3.47 -6.60 -24.15
N TYR A 85 -2.92 -7.56 -24.89
CA TYR A 85 -3.68 -8.69 -25.40
C TYR A 85 -4.29 -9.52 -24.25
N ARG A 86 -5.52 -9.99 -24.47
CA ARG A 86 -6.27 -10.81 -23.53
C ARG A 86 -6.53 -12.18 -24.14
N ASN A 87 -6.17 -13.23 -23.44
CA ASN A 87 -6.40 -14.60 -23.83
C ASN A 87 -7.18 -15.33 -22.73
N LYS A 88 -8.04 -16.29 -23.09
CA LYS A 88 -8.70 -17.12 -22.11
C LYS A 88 -7.66 -17.94 -21.34
N ALA A 89 -7.79 -18.01 -20.01
CA ALA A 89 -6.97 -18.87 -19.19
C ALA A 89 -7.22 -20.35 -19.50
N GLU A 90 -8.50 -20.72 -19.67
CA GLU A 90 -8.90 -22.10 -20.04
C GLU A 90 -8.44 -22.44 -21.46
N GLY A 91 -7.80 -23.59 -21.60
CA GLY A 91 -7.25 -24.07 -22.90
C GLY A 91 -5.94 -23.43 -23.31
N SER A 92 -5.28 -22.67 -22.45
CA SER A 92 -3.95 -22.12 -22.67
C SER A 92 -2.89 -22.72 -21.74
N LEU A 93 -1.64 -22.80 -22.22
CA LEU A 93 -0.52 -23.27 -21.39
C LEU A 93 -0.26 -22.33 -20.21
N SER A 94 -0.47 -21.02 -20.39
CA SER A 94 -0.37 -20.02 -19.33
C SER A 94 -1.40 -20.25 -18.22
N GLY A 95 -2.67 -20.46 -18.58
CA GLY A 95 -3.71 -20.77 -17.60
C GLY A 95 -3.51 -22.11 -16.93
N LEU A 96 -2.99 -23.12 -17.63
CA LEU A 96 -2.64 -24.39 -17.05
C LEU A 96 -1.49 -24.24 -16.03
N CYS A 97 -0.43 -23.49 -16.37
CA CYS A 97 0.68 -23.18 -15.47
C CYS A 97 0.19 -22.44 -14.21
N LEU A 98 -0.67 -21.43 -14.39
CA LEU A 98 -1.28 -20.69 -13.29
C LEU A 98 -2.02 -21.63 -12.32
N LYS A 99 -2.83 -22.56 -12.85
CA LYS A 99 -3.63 -23.51 -12.07
C LYS A 99 -2.77 -24.54 -11.34
N LEU A 100 -1.72 -25.05 -12.00
CA LEU A 100 -0.86 -26.10 -11.46
C LEU A 100 0.21 -25.55 -10.51
N GLY A 101 0.61 -24.29 -10.68
CA GLY A 101 1.60 -23.63 -9.86
C GLY A 101 3.03 -24.15 -10.05
N TYR A 102 3.37 -24.77 -11.17
CA TYR A 102 4.73 -25.18 -11.51
C TYR A 102 5.07 -24.89 -12.98
N PRO A 103 6.36 -24.80 -13.33
CA PRO A 103 6.78 -24.52 -14.70
C PRO A 103 6.29 -25.54 -15.72
N LEU A 104 5.96 -25.08 -16.90
CA LEU A 104 5.58 -25.90 -18.03
C LEU A 104 6.45 -25.56 -19.24
N ILE A 105 6.90 -26.59 -19.96
CA ILE A 105 7.61 -26.47 -21.23
C ILE A 105 6.74 -27.05 -22.34
N CYS A 106 6.77 -26.39 -23.50
CA CYS A 106 6.22 -26.86 -24.75
C CYS A 106 7.31 -26.83 -25.80
N ASP A 107 7.84 -28.00 -26.18
CA ASP A 107 8.90 -28.15 -27.15
C ASP A 107 8.42 -27.95 -28.58
N ASN A 108 7.17 -28.29 -28.88
CA ASN A 108 6.54 -28.12 -30.17
C ASN A 108 5.05 -27.86 -30.03
N VAL A 109 4.63 -26.63 -30.37
CA VAL A 109 3.23 -26.18 -30.31
C VAL A 109 2.29 -27.02 -31.18
N GLU A 110 2.77 -27.58 -32.31
CA GLU A 110 1.92 -28.35 -33.23
C GLU A 110 1.51 -29.71 -32.64
N THR A 111 2.35 -30.28 -31.79
CA THR A 111 2.13 -31.62 -31.19
C THR A 111 1.66 -31.54 -29.74
N ASP A 112 1.69 -30.40 -29.09
CA ASP A 112 1.27 -30.23 -27.70
C ASP A 112 -0.21 -29.85 -27.62
N ASP A 113 -1.02 -30.72 -27.03
CA ASP A 113 -2.47 -30.50 -26.89
C ASP A 113 -2.85 -29.54 -25.73
N ARG A 114 -1.87 -29.09 -24.94
CA ARG A 114 -2.08 -28.12 -23.83
C ARG A 114 -2.09 -26.68 -24.31
N VAL A 115 -1.74 -26.40 -25.58
CA VAL A 115 -1.62 -25.05 -26.14
C VAL A 115 -2.72 -24.72 -27.13
N ASP A 116 -3.10 -23.45 -27.21
CA ASP A 116 -3.94 -22.94 -28.29
C ASP A 116 -3.12 -22.78 -29.57
N LYS A 117 -3.14 -23.82 -30.41
CA LYS A 117 -2.39 -23.89 -31.69
C LYS A 117 -2.76 -22.73 -32.62
N ALA A 118 -4.04 -22.31 -32.63
CA ALA A 118 -4.49 -21.24 -33.53
C ALA A 118 -3.94 -19.87 -33.11
N SER A 119 -3.87 -19.58 -31.84
CA SER A 119 -3.25 -18.36 -31.31
C SER A 119 -1.73 -18.36 -31.52
N CYS A 120 -1.05 -19.50 -31.32
CA CYS A 120 0.38 -19.62 -31.53
C CYS A 120 0.77 -19.43 -33.00
N ALA A 121 -0.02 -20.00 -33.94
CA ALA A 121 0.22 -19.87 -35.36
C ALA A 121 0.17 -18.43 -35.88
N LYS A 122 -0.72 -17.59 -35.32
CA LYS A 122 -0.85 -16.16 -35.71
C LYS A 122 0.43 -15.36 -35.48
N VAL A 123 1.23 -15.75 -34.50
CA VAL A 123 2.46 -15.06 -34.08
C VAL A 123 3.73 -15.88 -34.39
N GLY A 124 3.59 -17.02 -35.08
CA GLY A 124 4.70 -17.87 -35.52
C GLY A 124 5.44 -18.55 -34.38
N LEU A 125 4.80 -18.81 -33.25
CA LEU A 125 5.39 -19.49 -32.10
C LEU A 125 5.46 -20.98 -32.31
N LYS A 126 6.61 -21.59 -31.96
CA LYS A 126 6.84 -23.03 -32.10
C LYS A 126 7.23 -23.73 -30.82
N SER A 127 7.87 -23.06 -29.87
CA SER A 127 8.16 -23.58 -28.54
C SER A 127 8.05 -22.48 -27.48
N MET A 128 7.83 -22.84 -26.23
CA MET A 128 7.74 -21.90 -25.11
C MET A 128 8.02 -22.56 -23.77
N ILE A 129 8.47 -21.72 -22.79
CA ILE A 129 8.44 -22.03 -21.35
C ILE A 129 7.50 -21.06 -20.70
N VAL A 130 6.74 -21.54 -19.72
CA VAL A 130 5.84 -20.74 -18.88
C VAL A 130 6.15 -21.08 -17.42
N VAL A 131 6.49 -20.05 -16.62
CA VAL A 131 6.74 -20.21 -15.19
C VAL A 131 5.74 -19.36 -14.40
N PRO A 132 5.25 -19.84 -13.24
CA PRO A 132 4.26 -19.11 -12.46
C PRO A 132 4.89 -17.95 -11.70
N LEU A 133 4.17 -16.84 -11.58
CA LEU A 133 4.45 -15.75 -10.64
C LEU A 133 3.78 -16.11 -9.31
N LYS A 134 4.55 -16.63 -8.37
CA LYS A 134 4.04 -17.11 -7.08
C LYS A 134 4.23 -16.08 -5.99
N HIS A 135 3.16 -15.88 -5.21
CA HIS A 135 3.23 -15.23 -3.91
C HIS A 135 2.57 -16.16 -2.89
N ASP A 136 3.33 -16.58 -1.89
CA ASP A 136 2.96 -17.63 -0.96
C ASP A 136 2.53 -18.91 -1.71
N GLU A 137 1.32 -19.41 -1.47
CA GLU A 137 0.78 -20.61 -2.12
C GLU A 137 -0.06 -20.30 -3.38
N SER A 138 -0.22 -19.03 -3.75
CA SER A 138 -1.04 -18.61 -4.89
C SER A 138 -0.23 -18.13 -6.07
N SER A 139 -0.67 -18.47 -7.29
CA SER A 139 -0.12 -17.92 -8.53
C SER A 139 -1.01 -16.79 -9.02
N VAL A 140 -0.40 -15.62 -9.28
CA VAL A 140 -1.13 -14.40 -9.72
C VAL A 140 -0.96 -14.11 -11.21
N GLY A 141 -0.03 -14.79 -11.84
CA GLY A 141 0.30 -14.63 -13.25
C GLY A 141 1.38 -15.61 -13.69
N VAL A 142 1.94 -15.37 -14.85
CA VAL A 142 3.05 -16.15 -15.40
C VAL A 142 4.07 -15.27 -16.10
N LEU A 143 5.35 -15.70 -16.08
CA LEU A 143 6.39 -15.25 -16.97
C LEU A 143 6.55 -16.30 -18.06
N LYS A 144 6.48 -15.89 -19.33
CA LYS A 144 6.57 -16.77 -20.50
C LYS A 144 7.66 -16.28 -21.45
N VAL A 145 8.49 -17.20 -21.90
CA VAL A 145 9.40 -16.98 -23.05
C VAL A 145 8.97 -17.84 -24.22
N VAL A 146 9.17 -17.32 -25.43
CA VAL A 146 8.69 -17.93 -26.66
C VAL A 146 9.76 -17.94 -27.74
N SER A 147 9.74 -18.96 -28.58
CA SER A 147 10.65 -19.09 -29.72
C SER A 147 9.90 -19.45 -30.99
N THR A 148 10.48 -19.00 -32.14
CA THR A 148 10.05 -19.38 -33.49
C THR A 148 10.67 -20.70 -33.96
N GLN A 149 11.46 -21.34 -33.09
CA GLN A 149 12.11 -22.65 -33.36
C GLN A 149 11.48 -23.70 -32.42
N ILE A 150 11.42 -24.94 -32.87
CA ILE A 150 11.06 -26.10 -32.04
C ILE A 150 12.25 -26.49 -31.17
N ASN A 151 11.98 -27.06 -29.97
CA ASN A 151 13.02 -27.50 -29.02
C ASN A 151 14.06 -26.41 -28.71
N ALA A 152 13.62 -25.15 -28.61
CA ALA A 152 14.54 -24.01 -28.44
C ALA A 152 15.04 -23.86 -26.97
N PHE A 153 14.44 -24.54 -26.01
CA PHE A 153 14.72 -24.32 -24.60
C PHE A 153 15.22 -25.57 -23.90
N GLU A 154 16.07 -25.35 -22.88
CA GLU A 154 16.63 -26.37 -22.03
C GLU A 154 16.15 -26.26 -20.58
N LYS A 155 16.47 -27.26 -19.74
CA LYS A 155 16.12 -27.23 -18.32
C LYS A 155 16.73 -26.06 -17.54
N VAL A 156 17.90 -25.59 -17.97
CA VAL A 156 18.57 -24.42 -17.36
C VAL A 156 17.74 -23.17 -17.54
N ASP A 157 17.04 -23.00 -18.67
CA ASP A 157 16.18 -21.84 -18.93
C ASP A 157 15.01 -21.79 -17.97
N ILE A 158 14.43 -22.96 -17.62
CA ILE A 158 13.37 -23.02 -16.61
C ILE A 158 13.86 -22.40 -15.28
N ARG A 159 15.07 -22.76 -14.84
CA ARG A 159 15.63 -22.27 -13.60
C ARG A 159 15.91 -20.76 -13.61
N ILE A 160 16.43 -20.26 -14.74
CA ILE A 160 16.61 -18.81 -14.94
C ILE A 160 15.27 -18.10 -14.81
N LEU A 161 14.23 -18.61 -15.50
CA LEU A 161 12.92 -18.02 -15.50
C LEU A 161 12.22 -18.08 -14.13
N GLU A 162 12.40 -19.16 -13.36
CA GLU A 162 11.92 -19.23 -11.99
C GLU A 162 12.51 -18.11 -11.12
N LEU A 163 13.83 -17.94 -11.14
CA LEU A 163 14.50 -16.86 -10.40
C LEU A 163 14.04 -15.46 -10.87
N MET A 164 13.76 -15.30 -12.15
CA MET A 164 13.22 -14.05 -12.70
C MET A 164 11.75 -13.84 -12.29
N SER A 165 10.94 -14.91 -12.23
CA SER A 165 9.55 -14.82 -11.81
C SER A 165 9.41 -14.43 -10.35
N ASP A 166 10.30 -14.90 -9.48
CA ASP A 166 10.34 -14.55 -8.07
C ASP A 166 10.57 -13.04 -7.87
N LEU A 167 11.36 -12.38 -8.73
CA LEU A 167 11.57 -10.93 -8.68
C LEU A 167 10.28 -10.15 -8.97
N ILE A 168 9.52 -10.57 -9.98
CA ILE A 168 8.23 -9.95 -10.31
C ILE A 168 7.25 -10.16 -9.16
N ALA A 169 7.16 -11.39 -8.65
CA ALA A 169 6.24 -11.72 -7.56
C ALA A 169 6.54 -10.88 -6.31
N ALA A 170 7.81 -10.72 -5.94
CA ALA A 170 8.23 -9.87 -4.83
C ALA A 170 7.89 -8.40 -5.08
N ALA A 171 8.09 -7.87 -6.29
CA ALA A 171 7.75 -6.50 -6.65
C ALA A 171 6.23 -6.27 -6.61
N MET A 172 5.42 -7.21 -7.09
CA MET A 172 3.95 -7.16 -7.03
C MET A 172 3.45 -7.13 -5.60
N TYR A 173 4.00 -7.98 -4.73
CA TYR A 173 3.65 -8.01 -3.32
C TYR A 173 3.95 -6.66 -2.64
N ASN A 174 5.15 -6.14 -2.84
CA ASN A 174 5.55 -4.86 -2.27
C ASN A 174 4.66 -3.71 -2.78
N ALA A 175 4.32 -3.69 -4.07
CA ALA A 175 3.42 -2.69 -4.64
C ALA A 175 2.00 -2.78 -4.04
N ALA A 176 1.45 -3.99 -3.93
CA ALA A 176 0.11 -4.20 -3.35
C ALA A 176 0.08 -3.84 -1.86
N LYS A 177 1.12 -4.19 -1.10
CA LYS A 177 1.26 -3.81 0.31
C LYS A 177 1.35 -2.30 0.47
N TYR A 178 2.17 -1.63 -0.36
CA TYR A 178 2.32 -0.18 -0.33
C TYR A 178 1.00 0.54 -0.66
N GLU A 179 0.28 0.08 -1.68
CA GLU A 179 -1.02 0.61 -2.04
C GLU A 179 -2.05 0.42 -0.91
N SER A 180 -2.07 -0.74 -0.27
CA SER A 180 -2.92 -1.03 0.89
C SER A 180 -2.59 -0.10 2.07
N ASP A 181 -1.31 0.10 2.38
CA ASP A 181 -0.85 0.99 3.44
C ASP A 181 -1.20 2.45 3.14
N GLU A 182 -1.08 2.89 1.89
CA GLU A 182 -1.48 4.24 1.46
C GLU A 182 -2.99 4.45 1.52
N LEU A 183 -3.78 3.47 1.08
CA LEU A 183 -5.23 3.50 1.20
C LEU A 183 -5.67 3.55 2.66
N PHE A 184 -5.04 2.74 3.52
CA PHE A 184 -5.29 2.78 4.96
C PHE A 184 -4.94 4.14 5.55
N LYS A 185 -3.78 4.70 5.23
CA LYS A 185 -3.38 6.04 5.71
C LYS A 185 -4.36 7.12 5.27
N ARG A 186 -4.75 7.14 3.99
CA ARG A 186 -5.74 8.11 3.47
C ARG A 186 -7.12 7.95 4.10
N ALA A 187 -7.52 6.71 4.41
CA ALA A 187 -8.80 6.44 5.07
C ALA A 187 -8.82 6.83 6.55
N THR A 188 -7.66 6.89 7.22
CA THR A 188 -7.56 7.01 8.68
C THR A 188 -6.87 8.27 9.17
N PHE A 189 -5.99 8.89 8.38
CA PHE A 189 -5.23 10.07 8.79
C PHE A 189 -5.55 11.29 7.92
N ASP A 190 -5.41 12.49 8.51
CA ASP A 190 -5.50 13.75 7.77
C ASP A 190 -4.24 13.97 6.92
N PRO A 191 -4.35 14.14 5.60
CA PRO A 191 -3.19 14.20 4.70
C PRO A 191 -2.33 15.44 4.90
N LEU A 192 -2.87 16.52 5.47
CA LEU A 192 -2.13 17.75 5.72
C LEU A 192 -1.31 17.65 7.01
N THR A 193 -1.93 17.22 8.10
CA THR A 193 -1.36 17.29 9.45
C THR A 193 -0.77 15.98 9.96
N GLY A 194 -1.13 14.84 9.33
CA GLY A 194 -0.66 13.52 9.72
C GLY A 194 -1.31 12.94 11.00
N VAL A 195 -2.17 13.69 11.70
CA VAL A 195 -2.96 13.17 12.83
C VAL A 195 -4.15 12.37 12.33
N ALA A 196 -4.86 11.67 13.21
CA ALA A 196 -6.07 10.96 12.83
C ALA A 196 -7.06 11.90 12.11
N ASN A 197 -7.79 11.37 11.14
CA ASN A 197 -8.88 12.12 10.51
C ASN A 197 -10.17 11.96 11.32
N ARG A 198 -11.23 12.67 10.89
CA ARG A 198 -12.56 12.60 11.52
C ARG A 198 -13.10 11.17 11.63
N ALA A 199 -12.91 10.35 10.58
CA ALA A 199 -13.43 8.98 10.55
C ALA A 199 -12.77 8.10 11.62
N LEU A 200 -11.44 8.13 11.70
CA LEU A 200 -10.69 7.39 12.72
C LEU A 200 -10.97 7.90 14.15
N PHE A 201 -11.15 9.22 14.31
CA PHE A 201 -11.50 9.80 15.61
C PHE A 201 -12.82 9.21 16.15
N TYR A 202 -13.89 9.25 15.35
CA TYR A 202 -15.20 8.72 15.78
C TYR A 202 -15.20 7.20 15.93
N ASP A 203 -14.42 6.47 15.16
CA ASP A 203 -14.27 5.02 15.33
C ASP A 203 -13.61 4.70 16.67
N ARG A 204 -12.48 5.32 16.99
CA ARG A 204 -11.79 5.17 18.27
C ARG A 204 -12.63 5.62 19.44
N LEU A 205 -13.39 6.69 19.29
CA LEU A 205 -14.28 7.18 20.32
C LEU A 205 -15.38 6.16 20.63
N ARG A 206 -16.00 5.55 19.60
CA ARG A 206 -16.99 4.47 19.78
C ARG A 206 -16.39 3.25 20.50
N GLN A 207 -15.20 2.84 20.09
CA GLN A 207 -14.51 1.73 20.72
C GLN A 207 -14.22 2.04 22.20
N ARG A 208 -13.79 3.26 22.52
CA ARG A 208 -13.49 3.67 23.89
C ARG A 208 -14.73 3.77 24.76
N CYS A 209 -15.83 4.35 24.26
CA CYS A 209 -17.12 4.34 24.97
C CYS A 209 -17.58 2.92 25.30
N ASN A 210 -17.53 2.01 24.33
CA ASN A 210 -17.90 0.61 24.53
C ASN A 210 -17.00 -0.12 25.53
N GLN A 211 -15.73 0.21 25.58
CA GLN A 211 -14.78 -0.33 26.56
C GLN A 211 -15.06 0.24 27.95
N ALA A 212 -15.22 1.56 28.07
CA ALA A 212 -15.48 2.23 29.34
C ALA A 212 -16.78 1.74 30.00
N LYS A 213 -17.85 1.53 29.22
CA LYS A 213 -19.11 0.92 29.72
C LYS A 213 -18.90 -0.49 30.31
N ARG A 214 -17.87 -1.25 29.88
CA ARG A 214 -17.59 -2.62 30.36
C ARG A 214 -16.61 -2.66 31.53
N SER A 215 -15.56 -1.81 31.49
CA SER A 215 -14.46 -1.84 32.48
C SER A 215 -14.56 -0.83 33.58
N ASN A 216 -15.55 0.06 33.52
CA ASN A 216 -15.72 1.20 34.44
C ASN A 216 -14.47 2.11 34.49
N GLU A 217 -13.76 2.25 33.35
CA GLU A 217 -12.61 3.13 33.21
C GLU A 217 -13.01 4.51 32.72
N ASN A 218 -12.51 5.53 33.36
CA ASN A 218 -12.76 6.91 32.95
C ASN A 218 -11.86 7.25 31.74
N PHE A 219 -12.41 8.07 30.86
CA PHE A 219 -11.69 8.73 29.80
C PHE A 219 -12.32 10.09 29.52
N GLY A 220 -11.65 10.93 28.77
CA GLY A 220 -12.18 12.23 28.38
C GLY A 220 -11.93 12.53 26.92
N ILE A 221 -12.63 13.55 26.44
CA ILE A 221 -12.38 14.11 25.11
C ILE A 221 -12.12 15.61 25.20
N MET A 222 -11.40 16.11 24.22
CA MET A 222 -11.23 17.54 24.01
C MET A 222 -11.72 17.92 22.62
N SER A 223 -12.49 19.02 22.54
CA SER A 223 -12.71 19.79 21.32
C SER A 223 -11.77 20.98 21.32
N ILE A 224 -11.04 21.17 20.24
CA ILE A 224 -9.98 22.18 20.12
C ILE A 224 -10.17 22.92 18.79
N ASP A 225 -10.16 24.24 18.82
CA ASP A 225 -10.35 25.10 17.66
C ASP A 225 -9.20 26.13 17.61
N MET A 226 -8.62 26.34 16.42
CA MET A 226 -7.60 27.38 16.25
C MET A 226 -8.23 28.76 16.25
N ASP A 227 -7.78 29.59 17.18
CA ASP A 227 -8.23 30.99 17.23
C ASP A 227 -7.68 31.77 16.04
N ASP A 228 -8.53 32.58 15.41
CA ASP A 228 -8.19 33.51 14.34
C ASP A 228 -7.51 32.87 13.09
N PHE A 229 -7.75 31.57 12.85
CA PHE A 229 -7.15 30.86 11.71
C PHE A 229 -7.44 31.53 10.36
N LYS A 230 -8.66 32.05 10.16
CA LYS A 230 -9.01 32.79 8.96
C LYS A 230 -8.13 34.03 8.81
N LEU A 231 -7.83 34.75 9.90
CA LEU A 231 -6.96 35.92 9.86
C LEU A 231 -5.53 35.55 9.47
N ILE A 232 -5.03 34.38 9.90
CA ILE A 232 -3.73 33.87 9.47
C ILE A 232 -3.72 33.67 7.95
N ASN A 233 -4.75 33.01 7.39
CA ASN A 233 -4.88 32.82 5.95
C ASN A 233 -4.97 34.15 5.18
N ASP A 234 -5.80 35.05 5.66
CA ASP A 234 -6.05 36.34 5.00
C ASP A 234 -4.80 37.27 5.04
N SER A 235 -3.99 37.15 6.11
CA SER A 235 -2.80 38.01 6.31
C SER A 235 -1.53 37.46 5.66
N PHE A 236 -1.34 36.13 5.69
CA PHE A 236 -0.08 35.46 5.32
C PHE A 236 -0.23 34.42 4.20
N GLY A 237 -1.46 34.20 3.71
CA GLY A 237 -1.76 33.24 2.65
C GLY A 237 -1.95 31.81 3.12
N HIS A 238 -2.58 31.00 2.29
CA HIS A 238 -2.93 29.59 2.60
C HIS A 238 -1.73 28.71 2.92
N ARG A 239 -0.56 28.95 2.32
CA ARG A 239 0.66 28.17 2.64
C ARG A 239 1.07 28.33 4.10
N THR A 240 0.98 29.55 4.63
CA THR A 240 1.25 29.83 6.04
C THR A 240 0.16 29.23 6.93
N GLY A 241 -1.11 29.27 6.49
CA GLY A 241 -2.20 28.58 7.18
C GLY A 241 -2.02 27.06 7.27
N ASP A 242 -1.61 26.44 6.18
CA ASP A 242 -1.29 25.00 6.15
C ASP A 242 -0.13 24.65 7.09
N ALA A 243 0.91 25.48 7.14
CA ALA A 243 2.02 25.33 8.07
C ALA A 243 1.57 25.52 9.53
N ALA A 244 0.69 26.48 9.80
CA ALA A 244 0.09 26.70 11.11
C ALA A 244 -0.73 25.51 11.59
N LEU A 245 -1.53 24.89 10.72
CA LEU A 245 -2.28 23.66 11.01
C LEU A 245 -1.36 22.48 11.36
N LYS A 246 -0.30 22.27 10.56
CA LYS A 246 0.71 21.21 10.81
C LYS A 246 1.40 21.41 12.15
N GLU A 247 1.83 22.64 12.42
CA GLU A 247 2.54 22.96 13.67
C GLU A 247 1.62 22.80 14.88
N THR A 248 0.36 23.26 14.79
CA THR A 248 -0.63 23.10 15.86
C THR A 248 -0.88 21.63 16.16
N ALA A 249 -1.11 20.81 15.13
CA ALA A 249 -1.28 19.37 15.29
C ALA A 249 -0.07 18.70 15.98
N SER A 250 1.15 19.03 15.53
CA SER A 250 2.40 18.53 16.11
C SER A 250 2.55 18.91 17.58
N ARG A 251 2.21 20.15 17.94
CA ARG A 251 2.30 20.67 19.32
C ARG A 251 1.28 19.99 20.23
N ILE A 252 0.05 19.80 19.76
CA ILE A 252 -0.97 19.05 20.50
C ILE A 252 -0.51 17.60 20.74
N GLN A 253 0.02 16.92 19.70
CA GLN A 253 0.53 15.56 19.84
C GLN A 253 1.67 15.46 20.86
N LYS A 254 2.60 16.41 20.89
CA LYS A 254 3.69 16.46 21.87
C LYS A 254 3.21 16.72 23.30
N ALA A 255 2.09 17.40 23.44
CA ALA A 255 1.50 17.72 24.74
C ALA A 255 0.68 16.60 25.34
N VAL A 256 0.18 15.63 24.57
CA VAL A 256 -0.57 14.46 25.03
C VAL A 256 0.32 13.23 25.16
N ARG A 257 -0.21 12.14 25.70
CA ARG A 257 0.50 10.86 25.81
C ARG A 257 0.46 10.13 24.46
N GLU A 258 1.40 9.24 24.21
CA GLU A 258 1.42 8.38 23.03
C GLU A 258 0.16 7.50 22.91
N SER A 259 -0.42 7.11 24.05
CA SER A 259 -1.68 6.36 24.09
C SER A 259 -2.90 7.18 23.68
N ASP A 260 -2.84 8.52 23.75
CA ASP A 260 -3.96 9.40 23.44
C ASP A 260 -4.10 9.55 21.92
N THR A 261 -5.33 9.84 21.48
CA THR A 261 -5.59 10.08 20.06
C THR A 261 -5.78 11.58 19.82
N VAL A 262 -5.00 12.14 18.91
CA VAL A 262 -5.21 13.49 18.36
C VAL A 262 -5.73 13.35 16.94
N ALA A 263 -6.73 14.14 16.58
CA ALA A 263 -7.36 14.12 15.26
C ALA A 263 -7.67 15.53 14.77
N ARG A 264 -7.72 15.69 13.45
CA ARG A 264 -8.31 16.86 12.80
C ARG A 264 -9.72 16.49 12.36
N VAL A 265 -10.73 17.14 12.95
CA VAL A 265 -12.14 16.81 12.74
C VAL A 265 -12.86 17.78 11.80
N GLY A 266 -12.28 18.96 11.57
CA GLY A 266 -12.78 20.02 10.69
C GLY A 266 -11.65 20.82 10.09
N GLY A 267 -11.96 21.97 9.49
CA GLY A 267 -10.98 22.87 8.85
C GLY A 267 -9.83 23.27 9.77
N ASP A 268 -10.14 23.96 10.85
CA ASP A 268 -9.25 24.43 11.93
C ASP A 268 -9.57 23.78 13.28
N GLU A 269 -10.43 22.76 13.27
CA GLU A 269 -10.89 22.03 14.44
C GLU A 269 -10.12 20.72 14.64
N PHE A 270 -9.67 20.51 15.88
CA PHE A 270 -9.03 19.26 16.32
C PHE A 270 -9.83 18.62 17.44
N GLY A 271 -9.67 17.31 17.59
CA GLY A 271 -10.20 16.53 18.69
C GLY A 271 -9.11 15.73 19.37
N ALA A 272 -9.25 15.46 20.67
CA ALA A 272 -8.39 14.51 21.35
C ALA A 272 -9.22 13.54 22.18
N ILE A 273 -8.82 12.25 22.20
CA ILE A 273 -9.35 11.23 23.10
C ILE A 273 -8.25 10.93 24.11
N LEU A 274 -8.54 11.16 25.39
CA LEU A 274 -7.61 11.05 26.50
C LEU A 274 -7.90 9.78 27.29
N TYR A 275 -6.98 8.83 27.23
CA TYR A 275 -7.10 7.58 27.94
C TYR A 275 -6.67 7.74 29.41
N LYS A 276 -7.42 7.14 30.34
CA LYS A 276 -7.09 7.11 31.78
C LYS A 276 -6.94 8.50 32.42
N ILE A 277 -7.80 9.44 32.06
CA ILE A 277 -7.93 10.69 32.82
C ILE A 277 -8.85 10.46 34.01
N GLN A 278 -8.42 10.89 35.21
CA GLN A 278 -9.14 10.54 36.44
C GLN A 278 -10.12 11.61 36.91
N ASN A 279 -9.80 12.88 36.65
CA ASN A 279 -10.61 14.01 37.13
C ASN A 279 -10.39 15.26 36.29
N TYR A 280 -11.20 16.28 36.54
CA TYR A 280 -11.13 17.59 35.86
C TYR A 280 -9.86 18.38 36.18
N GLU A 281 -9.19 18.12 37.30
CA GLU A 281 -7.92 18.77 37.63
C GLU A 281 -6.78 18.31 36.70
N GLU A 282 -6.70 17.00 36.43
CA GLU A 282 -5.75 16.46 35.42
C GLU A 282 -6.03 17.02 34.03
N SER A 283 -7.31 17.20 33.66
CA SER A 283 -7.65 17.80 32.37
C SER A 283 -7.23 19.26 32.28
N ALA A 284 -7.40 20.04 33.35
CA ALA A 284 -6.99 21.44 33.42
C ALA A 284 -5.45 21.58 33.25
N GLN A 285 -4.68 20.72 33.92
CA GLN A 285 -3.21 20.68 33.77
C GLN A 285 -2.80 20.32 32.33
N LEU A 286 -3.48 19.38 31.69
CA LEU A 286 -3.23 19.00 30.31
C LEU A 286 -3.60 20.14 29.34
N ILE A 287 -4.73 20.81 29.54
CA ILE A 287 -5.15 21.97 28.77
C ILE A 287 -4.09 23.09 28.86
N ALA A 288 -3.62 23.42 30.07
CA ALA A 288 -2.57 24.40 30.27
C ALA A 288 -1.30 24.02 29.49
N ARG A 289 -0.88 22.76 29.56
CA ARG A 289 0.27 22.23 28.82
C ARG A 289 0.09 22.35 27.30
N ILE A 290 -1.08 21.98 26.76
CA ILE A 290 -1.36 22.14 25.33
C ILE A 290 -1.26 23.60 24.92
N MET A 291 -1.86 24.51 25.70
CA MET A 291 -1.81 25.94 25.44
C MET A 291 -0.36 26.48 25.45
N ASP A 292 0.45 26.07 26.41
CA ASP A 292 1.87 26.48 26.50
C ASP A 292 2.65 26.02 25.26
N PHE A 293 2.45 24.77 24.83
CA PHE A 293 3.09 24.25 23.62
C PHE A 293 2.61 24.99 22.38
N VAL A 294 1.29 25.20 22.23
CA VAL A 294 0.74 25.87 21.04
C VAL A 294 1.16 27.35 20.97
N ASN A 295 1.18 28.06 22.11
CA ASN A 295 1.54 29.48 22.18
C ASN A 295 3.04 29.75 22.01
N ALA A 296 3.90 28.71 22.00
CA ALA A 296 5.32 28.89 21.76
C ALA A 296 5.56 29.62 20.41
N PRO A 297 6.64 30.40 20.25
CA PRO A 297 6.93 31.10 19.02
C PRO A 297 6.91 30.17 17.80
N PHE A 298 6.29 30.61 16.72
CA PHE A 298 6.27 29.90 15.44
C PHE A 298 6.60 30.85 14.32
N GLN A 299 7.65 30.51 13.57
CA GLN A 299 8.08 31.26 12.41
C GLN A 299 7.94 30.35 11.17
N PHE A 300 7.33 30.88 10.13
CA PHE A 300 7.23 30.21 8.84
C PHE A 300 7.59 31.20 7.72
N GLU A 301 8.60 30.81 6.91
CA GLU A 301 9.27 31.74 5.99
C GLU A 301 9.73 33.00 6.78
N ASP A 302 9.39 34.20 6.32
CA ASP A 302 9.77 35.45 6.98
C ASP A 302 8.69 35.99 7.95
N ASN A 303 7.68 35.15 8.30
CA ASN A 303 6.53 35.60 9.10
C ASN A 303 6.56 34.99 10.51
N ASP A 304 6.41 35.84 11.51
CA ASP A 304 6.13 35.43 12.90
C ASP A 304 4.62 35.21 13.07
N VAL A 305 4.20 33.98 13.21
CA VAL A 305 2.79 33.58 13.31
C VAL A 305 2.44 33.23 14.75
N LYS A 306 1.41 33.87 15.30
CA LYS A 306 0.92 33.56 16.63
C LYS A 306 -0.13 32.46 16.53
N LEU A 307 0.17 31.29 17.09
CA LEU A 307 -0.78 30.18 17.20
C LEU A 307 -1.50 30.24 18.55
N ARG A 308 -2.79 30.10 18.53
CA ARG A 308 -3.65 30.04 19.73
C ARG A 308 -4.76 29.03 19.50
N VAL A 309 -5.22 28.40 20.57
CA VAL A 309 -6.34 27.44 20.53
C VAL A 309 -7.32 27.69 21.67
N SER A 310 -8.59 27.49 21.40
CA SER A 310 -9.65 27.39 22.40
C SER A 310 -9.94 25.89 22.60
N ILE A 311 -10.02 25.45 23.88
CA ILE A 311 -10.14 24.04 24.24
C ILE A 311 -11.33 23.88 25.19
N GLY A 312 -12.21 22.94 24.87
CA GLY A 312 -13.25 22.42 25.77
C GLY A 312 -12.99 20.96 26.10
N PHE A 313 -13.34 20.53 27.28
CA PHE A 313 -13.12 19.18 27.78
C PHE A 313 -14.42 18.57 28.33
N ALA A 314 -14.68 17.31 27.98
CA ALA A 314 -15.76 16.54 28.59
C ALA A 314 -15.23 15.18 29.06
N MET A 315 -15.69 14.76 30.23
CA MET A 315 -15.40 13.44 30.80
C MET A 315 -16.57 12.50 30.51
N PHE A 316 -16.22 11.28 30.12
CA PHE A 316 -17.17 10.19 29.99
C PHE A 316 -17.59 9.75 31.39
N ASP A 317 -18.87 9.89 31.70
CA ASP A 317 -19.51 9.54 32.98
C ASP A 317 -20.95 9.01 32.75
N GLU A 318 -21.69 8.74 33.80
CA GLU A 318 -23.08 8.24 33.71
C GLU A 318 -24.01 9.22 32.97
N GLN A 319 -23.75 10.53 33.05
CA GLN A 319 -24.58 11.57 32.43
C GLN A 319 -24.22 11.84 30.98
N THR A 320 -22.99 11.49 30.58
CA THR A 320 -22.44 11.70 29.24
C THR A 320 -22.02 10.36 28.61
N SER A 321 -22.85 9.34 28.73
CA SER A 321 -22.58 7.97 28.26
C SER A 321 -22.79 7.79 26.76
N GLU A 322 -23.44 8.73 26.07
CA GLU A 322 -23.64 8.73 24.63
C GLU A 322 -22.64 9.68 23.96
N ILE A 323 -22.15 9.28 22.78
CA ILE A 323 -21.07 9.99 22.05
C ILE A 323 -21.48 11.43 21.74
N GLU A 324 -22.72 11.61 21.28
CA GLU A 324 -23.27 12.91 20.92
C GLU A 324 -23.28 13.86 22.11
N GLN A 325 -23.73 13.40 23.28
CA GLN A 325 -23.76 14.20 24.50
C GLN A 325 -22.34 14.57 24.97
N LEU A 326 -21.41 13.64 24.86
CA LEU A 326 -20.02 13.87 25.25
C LEU A 326 -19.36 14.92 24.34
N MET A 327 -19.59 14.82 23.02
CA MET A 327 -19.10 15.81 22.05
C MET A 327 -19.74 17.18 22.26
N ASP A 328 -21.06 17.23 22.38
CA ASP A 328 -21.79 18.48 22.59
C ASP A 328 -21.29 19.22 23.85
N LYS A 329 -20.98 18.50 24.92
CA LYS A 329 -20.45 19.10 26.16
C LYS A 329 -19.05 19.66 25.95
N ALA A 330 -18.17 18.93 25.26
CA ALA A 330 -16.83 19.43 24.96
C ALA A 330 -16.89 20.66 24.05
N ASP A 331 -17.76 20.65 23.04
CA ASP A 331 -17.95 21.78 22.12
C ASP A 331 -18.49 23.01 22.84
N GLN A 332 -19.49 22.87 23.74
CA GLN A 332 -20.03 23.97 24.54
C GLN A 332 -18.95 24.63 25.39
N GLU A 333 -18.09 23.85 26.05
CA GLU A 333 -16.99 24.39 26.85
C GLU A 333 -15.93 25.10 25.97
N MET A 334 -15.63 24.55 24.81
CA MET A 334 -14.72 25.19 23.84
C MET A 334 -15.27 26.54 23.37
N TYR A 335 -16.55 26.61 22.99
CA TYR A 335 -17.21 27.87 22.62
C TYR A 335 -17.24 28.91 23.74
N ALA A 336 -17.49 28.46 24.97
CA ALA A 336 -17.42 29.34 26.14
C ALA A 336 -16.02 29.91 26.37
N CYS A 337 -14.99 29.07 26.21
CA CYS A 337 -13.58 29.48 26.23
C CYS A 337 -13.28 30.54 25.14
N LYS A 338 -13.74 30.27 23.91
CA LYS A 338 -13.54 31.16 22.75
C LYS A 338 -14.25 32.52 22.95
N ALA A 339 -15.45 32.53 23.52
CA ALA A 339 -16.22 33.76 23.81
C ALA A 339 -15.56 34.61 24.88
N SER A 340 -15.00 34.02 25.95
CA SER A 340 -14.33 34.75 27.03
C SER A 340 -13.05 35.47 26.60
N ARG A 341 -12.43 35.06 25.50
CA ARG A 341 -11.20 35.68 24.97
C ARG A 341 -11.44 36.80 23.97
N LYS A 342 -12.66 36.91 23.45
CA LYS A 342 -13.05 38.00 22.54
C LYS A 342 -13.52 39.26 23.26
N GLN A 343 -13.66 39.21 24.60
CA GLN A 343 -13.91 40.36 25.47
C GLN A 343 -12.60 40.95 26.00
#